data_654500fe063f0857164b507270fc8fc1
#
_entry.id   654500fe063f0857164b507270fc8fc1
#
_cell.length_a   1.000
_cell.length_b   1.000
_cell.length_c   1.000
_cell.angle_alpha   90.00
_cell.angle_beta   90.00
_cell.angle_gamma   90.00
#
_symmetry.space_group_name_H-M   'P 1'
#
loop_
_entity.id
_entity.type
_entity.pdbx_description
1 polymer ?
#
loop_
_entity_poly.entity_id
_entity_poly.type
_entity_poly.pdbx_seq_one_letter_code
_entity_poly.pdbx_strand_id
1 'polypeptide(L)'
;AAYFESWKSERHYFDSTSKATFEKIQKRLAGYEIGITGVNKDENILILRTYSDKSLGAYYIYNSQDDKMEKIVDVSPWIDENEMSNQLPIAYQSRDGLKINGYLTLPKGYNMENAKNLPVVINPHGGPWARDSWGFNPEIQFLANRGYAVLQMNFRGSTGYGRKFFESSFKKWGREMQDDITDGTQWLI
;
A
#
# COMPACT_ATOMS: atom_id res chain seq x y z
N ALA A 1 13.75 -14.43 5.49
CA ALA A 1 12.72 -14.16 4.47
C ALA A 1 13.19 -13.08 3.50
N ALA A 2 12.67 -13.07 2.30
CA ALA A 2 12.78 -11.98 1.34
C ALA A 2 11.41 -11.32 1.14
N TYR A 3 11.44 -10.05 0.79
CA TYR A 3 10.24 -9.29 0.46
C TYR A 3 10.28 -8.87 -0.99
N PHE A 4 9.14 -8.88 -1.64
CA PHE A 4 8.91 -8.10 -2.84
C PHE A 4 7.53 -7.48 -2.75
N GLU A 5 7.29 -6.43 -3.51
CA GLU A 5 6.04 -5.71 -3.52
C GLU A 5 5.42 -5.78 -4.90
N SER A 6 4.24 -6.38 -4.99
CA SER A 6 3.37 -6.26 -6.15
C SER A 6 2.43 -5.07 -5.95
N TRP A 7 1.24 -5.29 -5.44
CA TRP A 7 0.38 -4.23 -4.92
C TRP A 7 0.40 -4.14 -3.38
N LYS A 8 0.77 -5.25 -2.71
CA LYS A 8 1.09 -5.36 -1.28
C LYS A 8 2.42 -6.08 -1.11
N SER A 9 3.02 -5.96 0.06
CA SER A 9 4.23 -6.71 0.40
C SER A 9 3.96 -8.20 0.47
N GLU A 10 4.76 -8.97 -0.23
CA GLU A 10 4.75 -10.43 -0.20
C GLU A 10 6.04 -10.97 0.41
N ARG A 11 5.94 -12.07 1.18
CA ARG A 11 7.08 -12.67 1.85
C ARG A 11 7.40 -14.03 1.29
N HIS A 12 8.67 -14.23 0.95
CA HIS A 12 9.25 -15.52 0.68
C HIS A 12 10.12 -15.97 1.85
N TYR A 13 9.86 -17.15 2.37
CA TYR A 13 10.60 -17.72 3.49
C TYR A 13 11.66 -18.68 2.98
N PHE A 14 12.88 -18.58 3.55
CA PHE A 14 13.99 -19.49 3.26
C PHE A 14 14.04 -20.67 4.23
N ASP A 15 13.33 -20.59 5.35
CA ASP A 15 13.26 -21.63 6.37
C ASP A 15 11.83 -21.81 6.90
N SER A 16 11.54 -23.04 7.38
CA SER A 16 10.21 -23.41 7.86
C SER A 16 9.87 -22.82 9.24
N THR A 17 10.86 -22.58 10.07
CA THR A 17 10.66 -22.03 11.42
C THR A 17 10.20 -20.59 11.36
N SER A 18 10.88 -19.74 10.59
CA SER A 18 10.45 -18.35 10.35
C SER A 18 9.06 -18.29 9.73
N LYS A 19 8.78 -19.19 8.79
CA LYS A 19 7.44 -19.29 8.17
C LYS A 19 6.38 -19.57 9.21
N ALA A 20 6.56 -20.65 10.00
CA ALA A 20 5.59 -21.08 11.00
C ALA A 20 5.35 -20.00 12.08
N THR A 21 6.42 -19.33 12.54
CA THR A 21 6.33 -18.23 13.49
C THR A 21 5.50 -17.07 12.90
N PHE A 22 5.79 -16.66 11.68
CA PHE A 22 5.07 -15.57 11.06
C PHE A 22 3.61 -15.91 10.78
N GLU A 23 3.30 -17.13 10.37
CA GLU A 23 1.92 -17.59 10.16
C GLU A 23 1.08 -17.54 11.46
N LYS A 24 1.68 -17.87 12.62
CA LYS A 24 1.02 -17.70 13.91
C LYS A 24 0.72 -16.22 14.22
N ILE A 25 1.69 -15.35 13.97
CA ILE A 25 1.54 -13.90 14.15
C ILE A 25 0.43 -13.38 13.22
N GLN A 26 0.48 -13.73 11.94
CA GLN A 26 -0.49 -13.30 10.94
C GLN A 26 -1.92 -13.73 11.27
N LYS A 27 -2.08 -14.94 11.80
CA LYS A 27 -3.40 -15.44 12.23
C LYS A 27 -4.00 -14.63 13.38
N ARG A 28 -3.17 -14.15 14.30
CA ARG A 28 -3.62 -13.32 15.45
C ARG A 28 -3.93 -11.88 15.05
N LEU A 29 -3.23 -11.38 14.04
CA LEU A 29 -3.33 -10.02 13.53
C LEU A 29 -3.96 -10.01 12.12
N ALA A 30 -4.96 -10.85 11.92
CA ALA A 30 -5.66 -10.97 10.64
C ALA A 30 -6.25 -9.61 10.20
N GLY A 31 -6.17 -9.32 8.91
CA GLY A 31 -6.63 -8.05 8.33
C GLY A 31 -5.58 -6.96 8.27
N TYR A 32 -4.44 -7.14 8.93
CA TYR A 32 -3.33 -6.18 8.89
C TYR A 32 -2.10 -6.75 8.19
N GLU A 33 -1.37 -5.86 7.54
CA GLU A 33 0.03 -6.11 7.19
C GLU A 33 0.90 -5.99 8.45
N ILE A 34 1.97 -6.79 8.51
CA ILE A 34 2.82 -6.87 9.70
C ILE A 34 4.27 -6.62 9.32
N GLY A 35 4.88 -5.60 9.89
CA GLY A 35 6.32 -5.35 9.85
C GLY A 35 7.00 -5.83 11.12
N ILE A 36 8.15 -6.49 11.01
CA ILE A 36 9.06 -6.73 12.14
C ILE A 36 10.00 -5.54 12.20
N THR A 37 9.87 -4.70 13.22
CA THR A 37 10.63 -3.45 13.37
C THR A 37 11.80 -3.58 14.34
N GLY A 38 11.84 -4.63 15.13
CA GLY A 38 12.93 -4.92 16.05
C GLY A 38 12.96 -6.38 16.46
N VAL A 39 14.15 -6.84 16.86
CA VAL A 39 14.39 -8.18 17.35
C VAL A 39 15.49 -8.11 18.40
N ASN A 40 15.38 -8.90 19.48
CA ASN A 40 16.44 -9.00 20.48
C ASN A 40 17.60 -9.87 19.97
N LYS A 41 18.70 -9.90 20.74
CA LYS A 41 19.93 -10.65 20.39
C LYS A 41 19.68 -12.15 20.17
N ASP A 42 18.76 -12.74 20.94
CA ASP A 42 18.45 -14.18 20.89
C ASP A 42 17.36 -14.51 19.86
N GLU A 43 16.91 -13.52 19.10
CA GLU A 43 15.88 -13.61 18.03
C GLU A 43 14.54 -14.22 18.48
N ASN A 44 14.24 -14.19 19.79
CA ASN A 44 13.02 -14.74 20.36
C ASN A 44 12.00 -13.69 20.79
N ILE A 45 12.40 -12.41 20.89
CA ILE A 45 11.49 -11.28 21.14
C ILE A 45 11.44 -10.41 19.90
N LEU A 46 10.25 -10.25 19.34
CA LEU A 46 10.01 -9.44 18.15
C LEU A 46 9.18 -8.21 18.51
N ILE A 47 9.56 -7.07 17.97
CA ILE A 47 8.69 -5.89 17.94
C ILE A 47 8.01 -5.87 16.57
N LEU A 48 6.70 -5.93 16.63
CA LEU A 48 5.84 -5.96 15.44
C LEU A 48 5.14 -4.61 15.28
N ARG A 49 4.96 -4.19 14.04
CA ARG A 49 4.09 -3.10 13.67
C ARG A 49 3.04 -3.60 12.70
N THR A 50 1.77 -3.35 13.03
CA THR A 50 0.66 -3.57 12.10
C THR A 50 0.34 -2.30 11.33
N TYR A 51 -0.27 -2.43 10.14
CA TYR A 51 -0.86 -1.34 9.38
C TYR A 51 -1.87 -1.90 8.37
N SER A 52 -2.76 -1.04 7.87
CA SER A 52 -3.65 -1.35 6.76
C SER A 52 -3.84 -0.09 5.90
N ASP A 53 -4.68 -0.15 4.89
CA ASP A 53 -5.10 1.03 4.13
C ASP A 53 -6.00 1.98 4.95
N LYS A 54 -6.60 1.46 6.03
CA LYS A 54 -7.52 2.21 6.91
C LYS A 54 -6.94 2.58 8.26
N SER A 55 -5.75 2.07 8.58
CA SER A 55 -5.16 2.23 9.90
C SER A 55 -3.66 2.38 9.87
N LEU A 56 -3.14 3.29 10.68
CA LEU A 56 -1.72 3.32 11.00
C LEU A 56 -1.29 2.17 11.91
N GLY A 57 -2.26 1.41 12.45
CA GLY A 57 -2.06 0.20 13.23
C GLY A 57 -1.52 0.43 14.63
N ALA A 58 -0.82 -0.59 15.13
CA ALA A 58 -0.31 -0.65 16.50
C ALA A 58 1.05 -1.33 16.56
N TYR A 59 1.74 -1.14 17.66
CA TYR A 59 2.93 -1.89 18.02
C TYR A 59 2.61 -3.01 18.99
N TYR A 60 3.27 -4.15 18.77
CA TYR A 60 3.17 -5.34 19.62
C TYR A 60 4.56 -5.86 19.97
N ILE A 61 4.67 -6.46 21.13
CA ILE A 61 5.79 -7.32 21.48
C ILE A 61 5.33 -8.77 21.38
N TYR A 62 6.13 -9.61 20.75
CA TYR A 62 5.86 -11.03 20.60
C TYR A 62 7.05 -11.86 21.05
N ASN A 63 6.81 -12.79 21.95
CA ASN A 63 7.79 -13.77 22.39
C ASN A 63 7.50 -15.11 21.71
N SER A 64 8.44 -15.58 20.88
CA SER A 64 8.29 -16.81 20.10
C SER A 64 8.49 -18.10 20.91
N GLN A 65 9.09 -18.02 22.12
CA GLN A 65 9.33 -19.17 22.97
C GLN A 65 8.07 -19.63 23.71
N ASP A 66 7.33 -18.70 24.27
CA ASP A 66 6.09 -18.96 25.01
C ASP A 66 4.81 -18.57 24.24
N ASP A 67 5.00 -18.15 22.99
CA ASP A 67 3.92 -17.74 22.07
C ASP A 67 3.03 -16.64 22.64
N LYS A 68 3.60 -15.72 23.43
CA LYS A 68 2.88 -14.57 23.99
C LYS A 68 2.98 -13.36 23.11
N MET A 69 1.86 -12.68 22.96
CA MET A 69 1.77 -11.40 22.24
C MET A 69 1.05 -10.38 23.10
N GLU A 70 1.62 -9.21 23.22
CA GLU A 70 1.06 -8.09 23.96
C GLU A 70 1.08 -6.84 23.10
N LYS A 71 -0.03 -6.11 23.10
CA LYS A 71 -0.11 -4.82 22.41
C LYS A 71 0.55 -3.75 23.26
N ILE A 72 1.47 -3.00 22.69
CA ILE A 72 2.19 -1.93 23.38
C ILE A 72 1.40 -0.62 23.26
N VAL A 73 1.05 -0.23 22.02
CA VAL A 73 0.41 1.07 21.76
C VAL A 73 -0.25 1.10 20.39
N ASP A 74 -1.37 1.79 20.27
CA ASP A 74 -1.95 2.19 18.99
C ASP A 74 -1.24 3.45 18.47
N VAL A 75 -0.97 3.50 17.16
CA VAL A 75 -0.28 4.66 16.54
C VAL A 75 -1.19 5.87 16.48
N SER A 76 -2.48 5.67 16.23
CA SER A 76 -3.45 6.75 16.10
C SER A 76 -4.82 6.32 16.65
N PRO A 77 -4.97 6.23 17.99
CA PRO A 77 -6.19 5.72 18.63
C PRO A 77 -7.44 6.61 18.42
N TRP A 78 -7.23 7.83 17.93
CA TRP A 78 -8.30 8.79 17.60
C TRP A 78 -8.90 8.62 16.20
N ILE A 79 -8.33 7.73 15.36
CA ILE A 79 -8.85 7.43 14.01
C ILE A 79 -9.71 6.17 14.09
N ASP A 80 -10.99 6.30 13.73
CA ASP A 80 -11.89 5.15 13.59
C ASP A 80 -11.67 4.52 12.19
N GLU A 81 -11.13 3.31 12.14
CA GLU A 81 -10.89 2.55 10.90
C GLU A 81 -12.18 2.28 10.13
N ASN A 82 -13.33 2.22 10.81
CA ASN A 82 -14.62 2.00 10.16
C ASN A 82 -15.08 3.21 9.35
N GLU A 83 -14.54 4.38 9.62
CA GLU A 83 -14.81 5.60 8.85
C GLU A 83 -13.85 5.81 7.68
N MET A 84 -12.84 4.94 7.55
CA MET A 84 -11.85 5.03 6.50
C MET A 84 -12.25 4.22 5.24
N SER A 85 -11.70 4.63 4.12
CA SER A 85 -11.94 4.05 2.81
C SER A 85 -10.92 2.97 2.45
N ASN A 86 -11.34 1.97 1.67
CA ASN A 86 -10.42 0.99 1.13
C ASN A 86 -9.59 1.57 -0.02
N GLN A 87 -8.31 1.21 -0.07
CA GLN A 87 -7.42 1.51 -1.17
C GLN A 87 -7.33 0.29 -2.12
N LEU A 88 -7.90 0.43 -3.30
CA LEU A 88 -8.04 -0.64 -4.27
C LEU A 88 -6.87 -0.64 -5.26
N PRO A 89 -6.18 -1.76 -5.49
CA PRO A 89 -5.19 -1.85 -6.56
C PRO A 89 -5.90 -1.79 -7.91
N ILE A 90 -5.36 -0.97 -8.81
CA ILE A 90 -5.87 -0.82 -10.18
C ILE A 90 -4.74 -0.91 -11.20
N ALA A 91 -5.11 -1.11 -12.45
CA ALA A 91 -4.21 -0.98 -13.57
C ALA A 91 -4.97 -0.49 -14.80
N TYR A 92 -4.31 0.34 -15.60
CA TYR A 92 -4.81 0.79 -16.89
C TYR A 92 -3.68 0.75 -17.93
N GLN A 93 -4.01 0.96 -19.20
CA GLN A 93 -3.02 1.07 -20.26
C GLN A 93 -2.83 2.54 -20.63
N SER A 94 -1.60 2.98 -20.67
CA SER A 94 -1.22 4.24 -21.30
C SER A 94 -1.43 4.15 -22.81
N ARG A 95 -1.56 5.30 -23.49
CA ARG A 95 -1.81 5.41 -24.94
C ARG A 95 -0.81 4.66 -25.82
N ASP A 96 0.39 4.41 -25.33
CA ASP A 96 1.42 3.61 -25.99
C ASP A 96 1.40 2.11 -25.63
N GLY A 97 0.37 1.67 -24.86
CA GLY A 97 0.16 0.29 -24.46
C GLY A 97 0.94 -0.14 -23.20
N LEU A 98 1.69 0.78 -22.55
CA LEU A 98 2.36 0.45 -21.30
C LEU A 98 1.34 0.28 -20.17
N LYS A 99 1.42 -0.86 -19.47
CA LYS A 99 0.59 -1.10 -18.29
C LYS A 99 1.07 -0.23 -17.13
N ILE A 100 0.19 0.63 -16.61
CA ILE A 100 0.39 1.46 -15.45
C ILE A 100 -0.42 0.89 -14.29
N ASN A 101 0.26 0.63 -13.16
CA ASN A 101 -0.39 0.18 -11.94
C ASN A 101 -0.58 1.38 -11.00
N GLY A 102 -1.54 1.26 -10.08
CA GLY A 102 -1.81 2.31 -9.12
C GLY A 102 -2.80 1.85 -8.06
N TYR A 103 -3.32 2.83 -7.35
CA TYR A 103 -4.32 2.63 -6.31
C TYR A 103 -5.45 3.64 -6.50
N LEU A 104 -6.67 3.16 -6.36
CA LEU A 104 -7.87 3.99 -6.32
C LEU A 104 -8.51 3.90 -4.94
N THR A 105 -8.66 5.04 -4.29
CA THR A 105 -9.41 5.15 -3.04
C THR A 105 -10.73 5.82 -3.32
N LEU A 106 -11.83 5.11 -3.07
CA LEU A 106 -13.19 5.60 -3.25
C LEU A 106 -13.77 6.05 -1.92
N PRO A 107 -14.70 7.03 -1.90
CA PRO A 107 -15.41 7.39 -0.69
C PRO A 107 -16.10 6.19 -0.04
N LYS A 108 -16.27 6.22 1.27
CA LYS A 108 -16.95 5.17 2.03
C LYS A 108 -18.35 4.90 1.43
N GLY A 109 -18.67 3.62 1.24
CA GLY A 109 -19.93 3.19 0.63
C GLY A 109 -19.90 3.06 -0.90
N TYR A 110 -18.82 3.48 -1.54
CA TYR A 110 -18.61 3.28 -2.97
C TYR A 110 -17.65 2.13 -3.27
N ASN A 111 -17.87 1.51 -4.42
CA ASN A 111 -17.02 0.48 -5.01
C ASN A 111 -16.90 0.72 -6.52
N MET A 112 -16.15 -0.11 -7.23
CA MET A 112 -15.93 0.04 -8.67
C MET A 112 -17.20 -0.07 -9.52
N GLU A 113 -18.26 -0.67 -9.00
CA GLU A 113 -19.52 -0.88 -9.74
C GLU A 113 -20.48 0.31 -9.60
N ASN A 114 -20.50 0.95 -8.42
CA ASN A 114 -21.44 2.02 -8.09
C ASN A 114 -20.81 3.43 -8.06
N ALA A 115 -19.50 3.55 -8.19
CA ALA A 115 -18.80 4.83 -8.22
C ALA A 115 -19.06 5.55 -9.57
N LYS A 116 -20.06 6.44 -9.60
CA LYS A 116 -20.41 7.23 -10.78
C LYS A 116 -20.53 8.70 -10.41
N ASN A 117 -20.08 9.58 -11.31
CA ASN A 117 -20.19 11.03 -11.17
C ASN A 117 -19.52 11.58 -9.88
N LEU A 118 -18.46 10.92 -9.39
CA LEU A 118 -17.70 11.40 -8.26
C LEU A 118 -16.68 12.46 -8.70
N PRO A 119 -16.45 13.50 -7.90
CA PRO A 119 -15.30 14.35 -8.11
C PRO A 119 -14.02 13.54 -7.88
N VAL A 120 -13.01 13.73 -8.74
CA VAL A 120 -11.77 12.96 -8.71
C VAL A 120 -10.58 13.87 -8.43
N VAL A 121 -9.67 13.38 -7.59
CA VAL A 121 -8.34 13.94 -7.39
C VAL A 121 -7.31 12.99 -7.98
N ILE A 122 -6.46 13.51 -8.86
CA ILE A 122 -5.30 12.80 -9.37
C ILE A 122 -4.11 13.19 -8.50
N ASN A 123 -3.54 12.23 -7.81
CA ASN A 123 -2.45 12.46 -6.85
C ASN A 123 -1.21 11.61 -7.23
N PRO A 124 -0.39 12.08 -8.20
CA PRO A 124 0.84 11.40 -8.56
C PRO A 124 1.93 11.64 -7.50
N HIS A 125 2.71 10.60 -7.20
CA HIS A 125 3.87 10.74 -6.31
C HIS A 125 4.97 11.59 -6.95
N GLY A 126 5.78 12.19 -6.09
CA GLY A 126 7.00 12.92 -6.50
C GLY A 126 8.18 11.99 -6.83
N GLY A 127 9.31 12.58 -7.14
CA GLY A 127 10.54 11.84 -7.37
C GLY A 127 11.24 12.21 -8.68
N PRO A 128 10.99 11.62 -9.83
CA PRO A 128 9.94 10.65 -10.23
C PRO A 128 10.26 9.19 -9.87
N TRP A 129 11.48 8.88 -9.50
CA TRP A 129 11.95 7.52 -9.19
C TRP A 129 11.62 7.13 -7.75
N ALA A 130 10.34 7.15 -7.45
CA ALA A 130 9.71 6.72 -6.22
C ALA A 130 8.53 5.81 -6.54
N ARG A 131 7.64 5.56 -5.61
CA ARG A 131 6.36 4.91 -5.84
C ARG A 131 5.36 5.23 -4.76
N ASP A 132 4.08 5.12 -5.09
CA ASP A 132 3.03 4.91 -4.12
C ASP A 132 2.95 3.43 -3.76
N SER A 133 2.70 3.16 -2.49
CA SER A 133 2.51 1.82 -1.93
C SER A 133 1.15 1.72 -1.24
N TRP A 134 0.63 0.50 -1.14
CA TRP A 134 -0.60 0.27 -0.40
C TRP A 134 -0.39 0.53 1.09
N GLY A 135 -1.35 1.25 1.69
CA GLY A 135 -1.34 1.54 3.12
C GLY A 135 -2.08 2.83 3.47
N PHE A 136 -2.15 3.14 4.76
CA PHE A 136 -2.81 4.34 5.25
C PHE A 136 -2.06 5.60 4.83
N ASN A 137 -2.77 6.47 4.13
CA ASN A 137 -2.30 7.81 3.82
C ASN A 137 -3.34 8.82 4.32
N PRO A 138 -2.99 9.72 5.26
CA PRO A 138 -3.96 10.62 5.88
C PRO A 138 -4.56 11.63 4.89
N GLU A 139 -3.78 12.09 3.90
CA GLU A 139 -4.26 13.00 2.85
C GLU A 139 -5.30 12.31 1.96
N ILE A 140 -5.02 11.10 1.52
CA ILE A 140 -5.91 10.32 0.67
C ILE A 140 -7.21 9.99 1.43
N GLN A 141 -7.09 9.56 2.68
CA GLN A 141 -8.24 9.29 3.53
C GLN A 141 -9.08 10.54 3.81
N PHE A 142 -8.41 11.67 4.01
CA PHE A 142 -9.09 12.95 4.19
C PHE A 142 -9.92 13.34 2.96
N LEU A 143 -9.36 13.20 1.77
CA LEU A 143 -10.05 13.50 0.51
C LEU A 143 -11.22 12.52 0.28
N ALA A 144 -10.99 11.22 0.46
CA ALA A 144 -12.02 10.21 0.30
C ALA A 144 -13.20 10.40 1.28
N ASN A 145 -12.91 10.76 2.53
CA ASN A 145 -13.93 11.07 3.53
C ASN A 145 -14.79 12.29 3.17
N ARG A 146 -14.32 13.16 2.26
CA ARG A 146 -15.06 14.32 1.75
C ARG A 146 -15.74 14.07 0.40
N GLY A 147 -15.79 12.82 -0.03
CA GLY A 147 -16.53 12.42 -1.21
C GLY A 147 -15.73 12.44 -2.51
N TYR A 148 -14.40 12.60 -2.46
CA TYR A 148 -13.55 12.52 -3.64
C TYR A 148 -13.06 11.09 -3.88
N ALA A 149 -13.10 10.63 -5.12
CA ALA A 149 -12.30 9.51 -5.54
C ALA A 149 -10.84 9.99 -5.74
N VAL A 150 -9.86 9.21 -5.27
CA VAL A 150 -8.45 9.61 -5.35
C VAL A 150 -7.66 8.54 -6.10
N LEU A 151 -7.04 8.92 -7.22
CA LEU A 151 -6.18 8.04 -8.01
C LEU A 151 -4.72 8.38 -7.75
N GLN A 152 -3.98 7.37 -7.26
CA GLN A 152 -2.54 7.35 -7.14
C GLN A 152 -1.99 6.38 -8.18
N MET A 153 -1.26 6.86 -9.18
CA MET A 153 -0.69 5.99 -10.19
C MET A 153 0.82 5.90 -10.07
N ASN A 154 1.34 4.71 -10.27
CA ASN A 154 2.77 4.47 -10.42
C ASN A 154 3.13 4.55 -11.92
N PHE A 155 3.28 5.78 -12.42
CA PHE A 155 3.63 6.07 -13.80
C PHE A 155 5.04 5.51 -14.14
N ARG A 156 5.37 5.42 -15.44
CA ARG A 156 6.69 4.90 -15.88
C ARG A 156 7.83 5.59 -15.15
N GLY A 157 8.82 4.80 -14.71
CA GLY A 157 9.90 5.25 -13.87
C GLY A 157 9.69 4.99 -12.39
N SER A 158 8.47 4.70 -11.95
CA SER A 158 8.22 4.28 -10.56
C SER A 158 9.02 3.03 -10.22
N THR A 159 9.52 2.99 -8.97
CA THR A 159 10.34 1.87 -8.49
C THR A 159 9.49 0.62 -8.20
N GLY A 160 10.13 -0.55 -8.14
CA GLY A 160 9.47 -1.82 -7.78
C GLY A 160 8.83 -2.59 -8.94
N TYR A 161 8.75 -2.02 -10.14
CA TYR A 161 8.19 -2.66 -11.35
C TYR A 161 9.24 -3.20 -12.31
N GLY A 162 10.48 -3.29 -11.84
CA GLY A 162 11.60 -3.82 -12.60
C GLY A 162 12.34 -2.78 -13.44
N ARG A 163 13.56 -3.17 -13.88
CA ARG A 163 14.49 -2.27 -14.55
C ARG A 163 13.93 -1.67 -15.85
N LYS A 164 13.27 -2.49 -16.67
CA LYS A 164 12.68 -2.03 -17.93
C LYS A 164 11.66 -0.92 -17.74
N PHE A 165 10.79 -1.06 -16.72
CA PHE A 165 9.79 -0.05 -16.37
C PHE A 165 10.45 1.23 -15.84
N PHE A 166 11.45 1.09 -14.99
CA PHE A 166 12.25 2.21 -14.48
C PHE A 166 12.93 2.99 -15.59
N GLU A 167 13.69 2.30 -16.47
CA GLU A 167 14.43 2.92 -17.57
C GLU A 167 13.52 3.52 -18.65
N SER A 168 12.27 3.07 -18.77
CA SER A 168 11.31 3.63 -19.73
C SER A 168 10.98 5.10 -19.49
N SER A 169 11.35 5.65 -18.33
CA SER A 169 11.18 7.07 -17.97
C SER A 169 12.34 7.96 -18.43
N PHE A 170 13.48 7.40 -18.82
CA PHE A 170 14.67 8.19 -19.14
C PHE A 170 14.43 9.09 -20.33
N LYS A 171 14.73 10.38 -20.16
CA LYS A 171 14.48 11.46 -21.12
C LYS A 171 13.01 11.66 -21.49
N LYS A 172 12.07 11.26 -20.58
CA LYS A 172 10.61 11.29 -20.80
C LYS A 172 9.87 12.26 -19.85
N TRP A 173 10.60 13.06 -19.08
CA TRP A 173 10.02 14.06 -18.19
C TRP A 173 9.20 15.10 -18.99
N GLY A 174 7.99 15.38 -18.53
CA GLY A 174 7.07 16.30 -19.20
C GLY A 174 6.52 15.77 -20.54
N ARG A 175 6.76 14.50 -20.85
CA ARG A 175 6.34 13.82 -22.08
C ARG A 175 5.55 12.57 -21.72
N GLU A 176 5.99 11.38 -22.12
CA GLU A 176 5.29 10.11 -21.91
C GLU A 176 5.02 9.81 -20.42
N MET A 177 5.83 10.34 -19.50
CA MET A 177 5.52 10.25 -18.06
C MET A 177 4.29 11.07 -17.68
N GLN A 178 4.11 12.27 -18.29
CA GLN A 178 2.90 13.07 -18.12
C GLN A 178 1.71 12.43 -18.85
N ASP A 179 1.94 11.78 -19.98
CA ASP A 179 0.91 11.05 -20.71
C ASP A 179 0.32 9.93 -19.87
N ASP A 180 1.15 9.17 -19.12
CA ASP A 180 0.67 8.13 -18.21
C ASP A 180 -0.33 8.68 -17.18
N ILE A 181 -0.05 9.87 -16.63
CA ILE A 181 -0.94 10.54 -15.65
C ILE A 181 -2.24 11.00 -16.32
N THR A 182 -2.13 11.59 -17.51
CA THR A 182 -3.28 12.03 -18.30
C THR A 182 -4.17 10.85 -18.69
N ASP A 183 -3.58 9.74 -19.11
CA ASP A 183 -4.31 8.53 -19.50
C ASP A 183 -5.01 7.87 -18.30
N GLY A 184 -4.42 7.97 -17.09
CA GLY A 184 -5.10 7.60 -15.85
C GLY A 184 -6.33 8.45 -15.55
N THR A 185 -6.28 9.74 -15.87
CA THR A 185 -7.45 10.62 -15.78
C THR A 185 -8.53 10.20 -16.76
N GLN A 186 -8.18 9.92 -18.02
CA GLN A 186 -9.12 9.44 -19.04
C GLN A 186 -9.72 8.09 -18.68
N TRP A 187 -8.97 7.19 -18.06
CA TRP A 187 -9.46 5.89 -17.62
C TRP A 187 -10.57 5.99 -16.56
N LEU A 188 -10.61 7.07 -15.77
CA LEU A 188 -11.62 7.31 -14.74
C LEU A 188 -12.92 7.94 -15.27
N ILE A 189 -12.90 8.51 -16.45
CA ILE A 189 -14.05 9.15 -17.11
C ILE A 189 -14.84 8.11 -17.91
#